data_52ba9b269829f5a9da6fa21057dd0485
#
_entry.id   52ba9b269829f5a9da6fa21057dd0485
#
_cell.length_a   1.000
_cell.length_b   1.000
_cell.length_c   1.000
_cell.angle_alpha   90.00
_cell.angle_beta   90.00
_cell.angle_gamma   90.00
#
_symmetry.space_group_name_H-M   'P 1'
#
loop_
_entity.id
_entity.type
_entity.pdbx_description
1 polymer ?
#
loop_
_entity_poly.entity_id
_entity_poly.type
_entity_poly.pdbx_seq_one_letter_code
_entity_poly.pdbx_strand_id
1 'polypeptide(L)'
;NDESLRSYILYSPQLVETYGQIRAWEHEDIVEAGKPNAAGWLLPDGHNIHRRYPEVAILIPDTMGRACGGLCASCQRMYDFQSKRLNFEFEELHPKESWDKKLRRLMTYFEEDTQLRDILITGGDALMSQNKTLRNILDAVYRMAVRKRKANQERPEGEKYAELQRIRLGSRLPAYLPMRINDELVDILREFKEKASTVGIRQFIIQTHFQTPLEVTPEAEEGIRKLLSAGWLITNQLVYNVAASRRGHTARLRQVLNKLGIICYYTFSVKGFEENNAVFTPNSRSIQEEKEEKAFGKLTKEDAHNLSVLLERTHDPAACIRRFTKAHRLPFLATDRNVLNLPAIGKSMTFKMVGITPEGKRILRFEHDGTRRHSPIIDSIGAVYIVESKSIAAYLRQLQAMGEDTEDYASIWNYTEGKTEPRFSLYEYPDFPFQITEKMSNLGLESC
;
A
#
# COMPACT_ATOMS: atom_id res chain seq x y z
N ASN A 1 27.27 -4.35 -0.49
CA ASN A 1 26.93 -3.27 0.42
C ASN A 1 25.88 -2.38 -0.20
N ASP A 2 24.65 -2.76 0.00
CA ASP A 2 23.57 -1.99 -0.57
C ASP A 2 22.96 -1.08 0.50
N GLU A 3 23.23 0.22 0.40
CA GLU A 3 22.61 1.23 1.26
C GLU A 3 21.10 1.22 1.13
N SER A 4 20.57 0.80 -0.03
CA SER A 4 19.14 0.64 -0.23
C SER A 4 18.55 -0.41 0.71
N LEU A 5 19.24 -1.55 0.88
CA LEU A 5 18.82 -2.58 1.84
C LEU A 5 18.97 -2.08 3.28
N ARG A 6 20.09 -1.46 3.60
CA ARG A 6 20.36 -0.99 4.94
C ARG A 6 19.39 0.10 5.38
N SER A 7 19.15 1.10 4.55
CA SER A 7 18.24 2.19 4.86
C SER A 7 16.79 1.74 5.01
N TYR A 8 16.46 0.57 4.48
CA TYR A 8 15.12 0.03 4.56
C TYR A 8 14.91 -0.99 5.70
N ILE A 9 15.92 -1.80 6.01
CA ILE A 9 15.79 -2.93 6.93
C ILE A 9 16.16 -2.58 8.37
N LEU A 10 17.12 -1.68 8.58
CA LEU A 10 17.71 -1.49 9.90
C LEU A 10 17.06 -0.36 10.67
N TYR A 11 16.34 -0.73 11.72
CA TYR A 11 16.02 0.14 12.85
C TYR A 11 17.16 0.04 13.85
N SER A 12 17.96 1.09 13.93
CA SER A 12 19.01 1.12 14.95
C SER A 12 18.45 1.67 16.27
N PRO A 13 18.97 1.22 17.44
CA PRO A 13 18.67 1.85 18.73
C PRO A 13 18.86 3.38 18.69
N GLN A 14 19.84 3.83 17.92
CA GLN A 14 20.13 5.25 17.74
C GLN A 14 19.00 6.03 17.05
N LEU A 15 18.26 5.41 16.12
CA LEU A 15 17.07 6.03 15.54
C LEU A 15 15.95 6.17 16.57
N VAL A 16 15.79 5.18 17.44
CA VAL A 16 14.81 5.22 18.53
C VAL A 16 15.17 6.31 19.55
N GLU A 17 16.45 6.42 19.92
CA GLU A 17 16.94 7.47 20.83
C GLU A 17 16.80 8.86 20.23
N THR A 18 17.07 9.02 18.93
CA THR A 18 17.07 10.33 18.26
C THR A 18 15.65 10.86 18.04
N TYR A 19 14.72 10.02 17.66
CA TYR A 19 13.41 10.46 17.19
C TYR A 19 12.25 10.08 18.13
N GLY A 20 12.48 9.25 19.15
CA GLY A 20 11.51 8.93 20.18
C GLY A 20 10.32 8.09 19.68
N GLN A 21 9.22 8.15 20.41
CA GLN A 21 8.01 7.40 20.13
C GLN A 21 7.11 8.11 19.12
N ILE A 22 6.47 7.35 18.24
CA ILE A 22 5.49 7.85 17.29
C ILE A 22 4.19 8.21 18.02
N ARG A 23 3.94 9.48 18.24
CA ARG A 23 2.71 9.95 18.87
C ARG A 23 1.50 9.97 17.93
N ALA A 24 1.74 10.14 16.63
CA ALA A 24 0.67 10.24 15.64
C ALA A 24 -0.10 8.92 15.41
N TRP A 25 0.47 7.80 15.75
CA TRP A 25 -0.17 6.49 15.64
C TRP A 25 -1.28 6.25 16.64
N GLU A 26 -1.20 6.87 17.79
CA GLU A 26 -2.20 6.72 18.85
C GLU A 26 -3.60 7.10 18.37
N HIS A 27 -3.69 7.86 17.28
CA HIS A 27 -4.97 8.36 16.78
C HIS A 27 -5.48 7.63 15.51
N GLU A 28 -4.65 6.79 14.87
CA GLU A 28 -5.03 6.19 13.58
C GLU A 28 -5.87 4.93 13.70
N ASP A 29 -5.60 4.12 14.70
CA ASP A 29 -6.16 2.78 14.87
C ASP A 29 -6.62 2.48 16.30
N ILE A 30 -6.85 3.50 17.11
CA ILE A 30 -7.42 3.31 18.45
C ILE A 30 -8.84 2.80 18.30
N VAL A 31 -9.02 1.58 18.71
CA VAL A 31 -10.34 0.99 18.84
C VAL A 31 -10.66 0.89 20.31
N GLU A 32 -11.53 1.76 20.76
CA GLU A 32 -12.16 1.65 22.06
C GLU A 32 -13.40 0.77 21.95
N ALA A 33 -13.60 -0.09 22.95
CA ALA A 33 -14.79 -0.92 23.00
C ALA A 33 -16.07 -0.07 22.89
N GLY A 34 -16.97 -0.44 22.00
CA GLY A 34 -18.21 0.26 21.76
C GLY A 34 -18.12 1.57 20.97
N LYS A 35 -16.93 1.97 20.54
CA LYS A 35 -16.75 3.14 19.67
C LYS A 35 -16.34 2.73 18.25
N PRO A 36 -16.81 3.44 17.21
CA PRO A 36 -16.34 3.19 15.84
C PRO A 36 -14.87 3.57 15.68
N ASN A 37 -14.15 2.84 14.85
CA ASN A 37 -12.78 3.19 14.46
C ASN A 37 -12.76 4.46 13.60
N ALA A 38 -11.57 4.96 13.23
CA ALA A 38 -11.40 6.16 12.41
C ALA A 38 -12.09 6.07 11.02
N ALA A 39 -12.43 4.89 10.56
CA ALA A 39 -13.20 4.68 9.32
C ALA A 39 -14.70 4.46 9.55
N GLY A 40 -15.18 4.54 10.79
CA GLY A 40 -16.60 4.45 11.12
C GLY A 40 -17.13 3.04 11.39
N TRP A 41 -16.28 2.03 11.51
CA TRP A 41 -16.69 0.65 11.81
C TRP A 41 -16.52 0.32 13.28
N LEU A 42 -17.55 -0.30 13.86
CA LEU A 42 -17.44 -1.00 15.12
C LEU A 42 -16.73 -2.34 14.89
N LEU A 43 -15.71 -2.59 15.67
CA LEU A 43 -14.92 -3.81 15.61
C LEU A 43 -15.13 -4.66 16.87
N PRO A 44 -14.99 -5.99 16.78
CA PRO A 44 -15.09 -6.86 17.94
C PRO A 44 -14.06 -6.51 19.02
N ASP A 45 -14.41 -6.64 20.29
CA ASP A 45 -13.47 -6.45 21.39
C ASP A 45 -12.24 -7.35 21.24
N GLY A 46 -11.05 -6.79 21.53
CA GLY A 46 -9.80 -7.52 21.41
C GLY A 46 -9.55 -8.05 20.00
N HIS A 47 -10.03 -7.35 18.98
CA HIS A 47 -9.89 -7.74 17.58
C HIS A 47 -8.47 -7.60 17.08
N ASN A 48 -8.18 -8.39 16.04
CA ASN A 48 -7.00 -8.24 15.20
C ASN A 48 -7.42 -7.93 13.76
N ILE A 49 -8.23 -6.89 13.62
CA ILE A 49 -8.75 -6.41 12.34
C ILE A 49 -8.43 -4.93 12.23
N HIS A 50 -7.95 -4.55 11.06
CA HIS A 50 -7.83 -3.15 10.69
C HIS A 50 -8.77 -2.89 9.52
N ARG A 51 -9.57 -1.85 9.58
CA ARG A 51 -10.57 -1.57 8.56
C ARG A 51 -10.67 -0.09 8.27
N ARG A 52 -10.44 0.28 7.01
CA ARG A 52 -10.55 1.66 6.51
C ARG A 52 -11.56 1.82 5.39
N TYR A 53 -11.94 0.73 4.74
CA TYR A 53 -12.85 0.74 3.60
C TYR A 53 -14.00 -0.23 3.85
N PRO A 54 -15.19 0.05 3.29
CA PRO A 54 -16.34 -0.82 3.45
C PRO A 54 -16.07 -2.25 3.00
N GLU A 55 -15.35 -2.39 1.90
CA GLU A 55 -15.16 -3.66 1.21
C GLU A 55 -13.95 -4.44 1.67
N VAL A 56 -13.04 -3.80 2.44
CA VAL A 56 -11.71 -4.34 2.75
C VAL A 56 -11.47 -4.42 4.23
N ALA A 57 -11.04 -5.58 4.70
CA ALA A 57 -10.53 -5.75 6.06
C ALA A 57 -9.12 -6.35 6.04
N ILE A 58 -8.30 -5.92 6.98
CA ILE A 58 -6.99 -6.52 7.26
C ILE A 58 -7.14 -7.43 8.47
N LEU A 59 -6.90 -8.72 8.27
CA LEU A 59 -6.82 -9.70 9.34
C LEU A 59 -5.36 -9.82 9.80
N ILE A 60 -5.12 -9.50 11.06
CA ILE A 60 -3.78 -9.56 11.67
C ILE A 60 -3.68 -10.85 12.49
N PRO A 61 -2.88 -11.84 12.07
CA PRO A 61 -2.68 -13.06 12.83
C PRO A 61 -2.04 -12.76 14.18
N ASP A 62 -2.66 -13.22 15.26
CA ASP A 62 -2.17 -13.08 16.62
C ASP A 62 -1.35 -14.32 17.00
N THR A 63 -0.31 -14.55 16.23
CA THR A 63 0.56 -15.68 16.41
C THR A 63 1.95 -15.21 16.80
N MET A 64 2.48 -15.76 17.92
CA MET A 64 3.88 -15.62 18.35
C MET A 64 4.50 -14.23 18.05
N GLY A 65 4.00 -13.18 18.69
CA GLY A 65 4.55 -11.84 18.56
C GLY A 65 4.36 -11.20 17.17
N ARG A 66 3.33 -11.62 16.42
CA ARG A 66 3.07 -11.14 15.05
C ARG A 66 4.32 -11.27 14.19
N ALA A 67 4.75 -12.51 13.98
CA ALA A 67 6.01 -12.86 13.35
C ALA A 67 6.33 -12.01 12.13
N CYS A 68 7.48 -11.33 12.19
CA CYS A 68 8.03 -10.59 11.08
C CYS A 68 9.56 -10.66 11.16
N GLY A 69 10.20 -11.15 10.10
CA GLY A 69 11.65 -11.24 10.02
C GLY A 69 12.33 -9.96 9.53
N GLY A 70 11.58 -9.02 8.98
CA GLY A 70 12.11 -7.79 8.41
C GLY A 70 11.62 -6.55 9.19
N LEU A 71 12.51 -5.90 9.90
CA LEU A 71 12.26 -4.63 10.57
C LEU A 71 12.38 -3.48 9.56
N CYS A 72 11.31 -3.22 8.82
CA CYS A 72 11.31 -2.16 7.83
C CYS A 72 11.29 -0.78 8.51
N ALA A 73 12.24 0.07 8.18
CA ALA A 73 12.33 1.43 8.73
C ALA A 73 11.11 2.33 8.42
N SER A 74 10.29 1.94 7.45
CA SER A 74 9.03 2.58 7.11
C SER A 74 7.79 1.79 7.59
N CYS A 75 7.99 0.84 8.50
CA CYS A 75 6.91 -0.01 8.98
C CYS A 75 5.87 0.80 9.74
N GLN A 76 4.60 0.58 9.42
CA GLN A 76 3.50 1.20 10.16
C GLN A 76 3.39 0.72 11.61
N ARG A 77 3.99 -0.42 11.92
CA ARG A 77 4.02 -1.02 13.26
C ARG A 77 5.28 -0.68 14.05
N MET A 78 5.93 0.37 13.67
CA MET A 78 7.10 0.86 14.36
C MET A 78 6.86 1.15 15.83
N TYR A 79 5.67 1.65 16.16
CA TYR A 79 5.25 1.87 17.54
C TYR A 79 5.37 0.61 18.41
N ASP A 80 4.97 -0.55 17.87
CA ASP A 80 5.09 -1.82 18.60
C ASP A 80 6.57 -2.15 18.92
N PHE A 81 7.50 -1.75 18.05
CA PHE A 81 8.94 -1.96 18.26
C PHE A 81 9.54 -0.93 19.23
N GLN A 82 9.14 0.32 19.10
CA GLN A 82 9.65 1.40 19.95
C GLN A 82 9.10 1.34 21.37
N SER A 83 7.88 0.86 21.54
CA SER A 83 7.28 0.68 22.86
C SER A 83 7.88 -0.50 23.66
N LYS A 84 8.91 -1.15 23.12
CA LYS A 84 9.54 -2.36 23.69
C LYS A 84 8.58 -3.56 23.85
N ARG A 85 7.36 -3.48 23.32
CA ARG A 85 6.32 -4.51 23.45
C ARG A 85 6.52 -5.72 22.53
N LEU A 86 7.43 -5.64 21.56
CA LEU A 86 7.46 -6.64 20.50
C LEU A 86 8.25 -7.89 20.78
N ASN A 87 9.28 -7.87 21.59
CA ASN A 87 10.19 -9.00 21.59
C ASN A 87 10.65 -9.50 22.96
N PHE A 88 10.30 -8.81 24.06
CA PHE A 88 10.99 -9.09 25.32
C PHE A 88 10.09 -9.19 26.56
N GLU A 89 8.84 -8.79 26.45
CA GLU A 89 7.87 -8.92 27.55
C GLU A 89 6.79 -9.94 27.15
N PHE A 90 7.20 -11.20 27.03
CA PHE A 90 6.30 -12.28 26.68
C PHE A 90 5.09 -12.42 27.61
N GLU A 91 5.19 -11.97 28.84
CA GLU A 91 4.11 -12.04 29.82
C GLU A 91 2.99 -11.03 29.51
N GLU A 92 3.32 -9.83 29.04
CA GLU A 92 2.32 -8.84 28.62
C GLU A 92 1.71 -9.15 27.26
N LEU A 93 2.42 -9.93 26.43
CA LEU A 93 1.96 -10.32 25.11
C LEU A 93 1.15 -11.60 25.10
N HIS A 94 0.97 -12.25 26.25
CA HIS A 94 0.12 -13.44 26.34
C HIS A 94 -1.31 -13.10 25.93
N PRO A 95 -1.82 -13.71 24.85
CA PRO A 95 -3.18 -13.49 24.42
C PRO A 95 -4.14 -13.91 25.54
N LYS A 96 -5.06 -13.02 25.90
CA LYS A 96 -6.09 -13.28 26.93
C LYS A 96 -7.05 -14.42 26.54
N GLU A 97 -7.02 -14.83 25.29
CA GLU A 97 -7.79 -15.96 24.75
C GLU A 97 -6.95 -16.75 23.74
N SER A 98 -7.29 -18.01 23.50
CA SER A 98 -6.61 -18.82 22.49
C SER A 98 -6.85 -18.26 21.09
N TRP A 99 -5.85 -18.38 20.22
CA TRP A 99 -5.98 -17.91 18.82
C TRP A 99 -7.17 -18.53 18.10
N ASP A 100 -7.43 -19.81 18.30
CA ASP A 100 -8.57 -20.49 17.65
C ASP A 100 -9.92 -19.93 18.08
N LYS A 101 -10.09 -19.54 19.36
CA LYS A 101 -11.29 -18.88 19.86
C LYS A 101 -11.43 -17.50 19.22
N LYS A 102 -10.35 -16.73 19.22
CA LYS A 102 -10.31 -15.40 18.62
C LYS A 102 -10.61 -15.45 17.13
N LEU A 103 -9.97 -16.37 16.40
CA LEU A 103 -10.20 -16.56 14.96
C LEU A 103 -11.66 -16.88 14.65
N ARG A 104 -12.30 -17.75 15.43
CA ARG A 104 -13.74 -18.03 15.25
C ARG A 104 -14.58 -16.78 15.40
N ARG A 105 -14.35 -15.96 16.42
CA ARG A 105 -15.06 -14.70 16.65
C ARG A 105 -14.85 -13.70 15.51
N LEU A 106 -13.62 -13.59 15.01
CA LEU A 106 -13.31 -12.72 13.87
C LEU A 106 -13.98 -13.22 12.58
N MET A 107 -14.07 -14.54 12.39
CA MET A 107 -14.79 -15.12 11.24
C MET A 107 -16.29 -14.89 11.34
N THR A 108 -16.88 -14.94 12.52
CA THR A 108 -18.29 -14.56 12.73
C THR A 108 -18.53 -13.10 12.34
N TYR A 109 -17.66 -12.19 12.77
CA TYR A 109 -17.74 -10.79 12.35
C TYR A 109 -17.72 -10.63 10.82
N PHE A 110 -16.81 -11.33 10.12
CA PHE A 110 -16.75 -11.27 8.66
C PHE A 110 -17.97 -11.91 7.98
N GLU A 111 -18.53 -12.93 8.59
CA GLU A 111 -19.74 -13.60 8.08
C GLU A 111 -20.96 -12.68 8.14
N GLU A 112 -21.10 -11.92 9.22
CA GLU A 112 -22.21 -11.00 9.48
C GLU A 112 -22.01 -9.63 8.78
N ASP A 113 -20.83 -9.34 8.28
CA ASP A 113 -20.56 -8.07 7.61
C ASP A 113 -21.23 -8.00 6.23
N THR A 114 -21.99 -6.93 5.99
CA THR A 114 -22.81 -6.77 4.78
C THR A 114 -22.00 -6.32 3.55
N GLN A 115 -20.77 -5.82 3.72
CA GLN A 115 -20.03 -5.12 2.67
C GLN A 115 -18.69 -5.75 2.32
N LEU A 116 -18.16 -6.65 3.15
CA LEU A 116 -16.81 -7.20 3.00
C LEU A 116 -16.67 -8.10 1.77
N ARG A 117 -15.73 -7.75 0.90
CA ARG A 117 -15.38 -8.49 -0.34
C ARG A 117 -13.91 -8.92 -0.41
N ASP A 118 -13.05 -8.34 0.42
CA ASP A 118 -11.60 -8.44 0.32
C ASP A 118 -10.97 -8.56 1.71
N ILE A 119 -10.26 -9.65 1.96
CA ILE A 119 -9.49 -9.85 3.20
C ILE A 119 -8.00 -9.85 2.86
N LEU A 120 -7.26 -8.93 3.46
CA LEU A 120 -5.79 -8.93 3.48
C LEU A 120 -5.30 -9.51 4.79
N ILE A 121 -4.64 -10.65 4.74
CA ILE A 121 -3.97 -11.27 5.88
C ILE A 121 -2.55 -10.72 5.94
N THR A 122 -2.23 -9.95 6.98
CA THR A 122 -0.91 -9.32 7.17
C THR A 122 -0.78 -8.77 8.59
N GLY A 123 0.23 -7.99 8.87
CA GLY A 123 0.35 -7.29 10.18
C GLY A 123 1.34 -7.86 11.19
N GLY A 124 2.29 -8.42 10.87
CA GLY A 124 3.61 -8.98 10.68
C GLY A 124 3.76 -9.34 9.20
N ASP A 125 4.28 -10.50 8.99
CA ASP A 125 4.42 -11.08 7.66
C ASP A 125 3.58 -12.35 7.59
N ALA A 126 2.63 -12.41 6.67
CA ALA A 126 1.69 -13.54 6.60
C ALA A 126 2.40 -14.88 6.35
N LEU A 127 3.49 -14.88 5.56
CA LEU A 127 4.22 -16.10 5.23
C LEU A 127 5.26 -16.51 6.29
N MET A 128 5.51 -15.66 7.30
CA MET A 128 6.31 -16.02 8.47
C MET A 128 5.55 -16.95 9.43
N SER A 129 4.24 -16.98 9.38
CA SER A 129 3.43 -17.92 10.15
C SER A 129 3.83 -19.35 9.84
N GLN A 130 3.78 -20.24 10.84
CA GLN A 130 3.97 -21.67 10.59
C GLN A 130 2.94 -22.18 9.57
N ASN A 131 3.30 -23.14 8.75
CA ASN A 131 2.41 -23.72 7.73
C ASN A 131 1.07 -24.18 8.32
N LYS A 132 1.11 -24.85 9.47
CA LYS A 132 -0.11 -25.26 10.19
C LYS A 132 -1.01 -24.08 10.56
N THR A 133 -0.42 -22.98 11.04
CA THR A 133 -1.17 -21.78 11.42
C THR A 133 -1.79 -21.11 10.19
N LEU A 134 -1.01 -20.96 9.12
CA LEU A 134 -1.51 -20.37 7.87
C LEU A 134 -2.65 -21.23 7.29
N ARG A 135 -2.49 -22.56 7.25
CA ARG A 135 -3.54 -23.50 6.83
C ARG A 135 -4.82 -23.30 7.65
N ASN A 136 -4.70 -23.20 8.98
CA ASN A 136 -5.85 -23.01 9.86
C ASN A 136 -6.58 -21.69 9.59
N ILE A 137 -5.85 -20.60 9.36
CA ILE A 137 -6.43 -19.29 9.00
C ILE A 137 -7.17 -19.38 7.67
N LEU A 138 -6.52 -19.91 6.64
CA LEU A 138 -7.11 -20.04 5.31
C LEU A 138 -8.35 -20.94 5.33
N ASP A 139 -8.31 -22.05 6.06
CA ASP A 139 -9.46 -22.94 6.25
C ASP A 139 -10.62 -22.27 7.00
N ALA A 140 -10.31 -21.43 7.98
CA ALA A 140 -11.33 -20.65 8.68
C ALA A 140 -12.01 -19.63 7.74
N VAL A 141 -11.22 -18.94 6.91
CA VAL A 141 -11.74 -18.02 5.88
C VAL A 141 -12.60 -18.75 4.85
N TYR A 142 -12.16 -19.92 4.40
CA TYR A 142 -12.95 -20.74 3.49
C TYR A 142 -14.31 -21.15 4.11
N ARG A 143 -14.30 -21.70 5.32
CA ARG A 143 -15.53 -22.09 6.02
C ARG A 143 -16.47 -20.91 6.24
N MET A 144 -15.94 -19.74 6.57
CA MET A 144 -16.72 -18.49 6.68
C MET A 144 -17.38 -18.15 5.35
N ALA A 145 -16.63 -18.17 4.25
CA ALA A 145 -17.16 -17.86 2.92
C ALA A 145 -18.29 -18.85 2.50
N VAL A 146 -18.11 -20.15 2.81
CA VAL A 146 -19.15 -21.17 2.57
C VAL A 146 -20.43 -20.84 3.34
N ARG A 147 -20.33 -20.54 4.64
CA ARG A 147 -21.52 -20.23 5.47
C ARG A 147 -22.22 -18.95 5.00
N LYS A 148 -21.43 -17.90 4.69
CA LYS A 148 -21.96 -16.63 4.19
C LYS A 148 -22.74 -16.82 2.90
N ARG A 149 -22.17 -17.58 1.95
CA ARG A 149 -22.83 -17.90 0.68
C ARG A 149 -24.11 -18.72 0.88
N LYS A 150 -24.08 -19.71 1.77
CA LYS A 150 -25.27 -20.51 2.10
C LYS A 150 -26.36 -19.61 2.70
N ALA A 151 -26.03 -18.75 3.66
CA ALA A 151 -26.99 -17.82 4.24
C ALA A 151 -27.59 -16.86 3.20
N ASN A 152 -26.80 -16.44 2.20
CA ASN A 152 -27.30 -15.60 1.12
C ASN A 152 -28.31 -16.30 0.21
N GLN A 153 -28.30 -17.63 0.10
CA GLN A 153 -29.31 -18.37 -0.67
C GLN A 153 -30.72 -18.23 -0.07
N GLU A 154 -30.79 -18.05 1.25
CA GLU A 154 -32.05 -17.91 2.00
C GLU A 154 -32.53 -16.45 2.13
N ARG A 155 -31.64 -15.47 1.78
CA ARG A 155 -31.97 -14.03 1.84
C ARG A 155 -32.70 -13.57 0.60
N PRO A 156 -33.69 -12.68 0.74
CA PRO A 156 -34.31 -12.01 -0.39
C PRO A 156 -33.30 -11.28 -1.28
N GLU A 157 -33.61 -11.11 -2.54
CA GLU A 157 -32.82 -10.24 -3.44
C GLU A 157 -32.87 -8.81 -2.88
N GLY A 158 -31.74 -8.11 -2.89
CA GLY A 158 -31.59 -6.79 -2.26
C GLY A 158 -31.19 -6.82 -0.78
N GLU A 159 -31.31 -7.95 -0.08
CA GLU A 159 -30.86 -8.13 1.31
C GLU A 159 -29.64 -9.03 1.44
N LYS A 160 -29.09 -9.46 0.32
CA LYS A 160 -27.90 -10.31 0.29
C LYS A 160 -26.67 -9.56 0.72
N TYR A 161 -25.86 -10.20 1.55
CA TYR A 161 -24.57 -9.66 1.97
C TYR A 161 -23.54 -9.83 0.86
N ALA A 162 -22.58 -8.90 0.82
CA ALA A 162 -21.44 -9.04 -0.08
C ALA A 162 -20.68 -10.35 0.20
N GLU A 163 -20.40 -11.11 -0.83
CA GLU A 163 -19.60 -12.33 -0.74
C GLU A 163 -18.12 -12.05 -0.95
N LEU A 164 -17.28 -12.87 -0.33
CA LEU A 164 -15.83 -12.71 -0.44
C LEU A 164 -15.37 -13.04 -1.86
N GLN A 165 -14.63 -12.11 -2.47
CA GLN A 165 -14.15 -12.21 -3.84
C GLN A 165 -12.63 -12.27 -3.93
N ARG A 166 -11.93 -11.73 -2.91
CA ARG A 166 -10.48 -11.58 -2.91
C ARG A 166 -9.87 -11.97 -1.58
N ILE A 167 -8.78 -12.72 -1.65
CA ILE A 167 -7.87 -12.97 -0.53
C ILE A 167 -6.49 -12.50 -0.91
N ARG A 168 -5.86 -11.77 0.01
CA ARG A 168 -4.49 -11.29 -0.13
C ARG A 168 -3.64 -11.71 1.07
N LEU A 169 -2.41 -12.08 0.80
CA LEU A 169 -1.37 -12.33 1.81
C LEU A 169 -0.31 -11.23 1.68
N GLY A 170 -0.15 -10.41 2.72
CA GLY A 170 0.90 -9.40 2.75
C GLY A 170 2.19 -9.98 3.30
N SER A 171 3.25 -10.00 2.50
CA SER A 171 4.52 -10.61 2.89
C SER A 171 5.70 -9.95 2.19
N ARG A 172 6.72 -9.62 2.95
CA ARG A 172 8.04 -9.24 2.41
C ARG A 172 9.03 -10.41 2.39
N LEU A 173 8.61 -11.57 2.88
CA LEU A 173 9.43 -12.78 2.98
C LEU A 173 10.08 -13.18 1.65
N PRO A 174 9.43 -13.06 0.46
CA PRO A 174 10.09 -13.37 -0.80
C PRO A 174 11.36 -12.57 -1.06
N ALA A 175 11.49 -11.38 -0.45
CA ALA A 175 12.66 -10.51 -0.60
C ALA A 175 13.78 -10.82 0.40
N TYR A 176 13.46 -11.21 1.64
CA TYR A 176 14.50 -11.32 2.68
C TYR A 176 14.71 -12.73 3.22
N LEU A 177 13.77 -13.64 3.06
CA LEU A 177 13.90 -15.03 3.48
C LEU A 177 13.19 -15.99 2.48
N PRO A 178 13.55 -15.97 1.20
CA PRO A 178 12.87 -16.72 0.15
C PRO A 178 12.89 -18.24 0.39
N MET A 179 13.89 -18.77 1.11
CA MET A 179 14.00 -20.18 1.44
C MET A 179 12.85 -20.70 2.30
N ARG A 180 12.11 -19.82 2.96
CA ARG A 180 10.90 -20.19 3.69
C ARG A 180 9.76 -20.62 2.75
N ILE A 181 9.84 -20.30 1.46
CA ILE A 181 8.87 -20.70 0.45
C ILE A 181 9.18 -22.14 0.02
N ASN A 182 8.78 -23.07 0.86
CA ASN A 182 8.93 -24.49 0.63
C ASN A 182 7.71 -25.12 -0.06
N ASP A 183 7.82 -26.35 -0.49
CA ASP A 183 6.78 -27.02 -1.26
C ASP A 183 5.50 -27.23 -0.43
N GLU A 184 5.60 -27.49 0.87
CA GLU A 184 4.44 -27.59 1.77
C GLU A 184 3.64 -26.28 1.79
N LEU A 185 4.30 -25.13 1.84
CA LEU A 185 3.63 -23.83 1.76
C LEU A 185 2.92 -23.67 0.42
N VAL A 186 3.58 -24.04 -0.66
CA VAL A 186 3.01 -23.96 -2.03
C VAL A 186 1.77 -24.84 -2.15
N ASP A 187 1.81 -26.05 -1.60
CA ASP A 187 0.67 -26.97 -1.60
C ASP A 187 -0.51 -26.42 -0.79
N ILE A 188 -0.26 -25.83 0.39
CA ILE A 188 -1.30 -25.15 1.17
C ILE A 188 -1.99 -24.05 0.36
N LEU A 189 -1.21 -23.24 -0.34
CA LEU A 189 -1.74 -22.13 -1.16
C LEU A 189 -2.55 -22.66 -2.35
N ARG A 190 -2.08 -23.72 -3.02
CA ARG A 190 -2.76 -24.37 -4.14
C ARG A 190 -4.07 -24.98 -3.71
N GLU A 191 -4.07 -25.82 -2.69
CA GLU A 191 -5.26 -26.46 -2.12
C GLU A 191 -6.30 -25.43 -1.68
N PHE A 192 -5.86 -24.36 -1.01
CA PHE A 192 -6.76 -23.28 -0.62
C PHE A 192 -7.40 -22.62 -1.84
N LYS A 193 -6.61 -22.28 -2.85
CA LYS A 193 -7.14 -21.66 -4.08
C LYS A 193 -8.17 -22.56 -4.76
N GLU A 194 -7.86 -23.83 -4.91
CA GLU A 194 -8.77 -24.79 -5.56
C GLU A 194 -10.12 -24.84 -4.85
N LYS A 195 -10.13 -25.07 -3.53
CA LYS A 195 -11.40 -25.14 -2.77
C LYS A 195 -12.10 -23.79 -2.64
N ALA A 196 -11.38 -22.70 -2.47
CA ALA A 196 -11.97 -21.37 -2.29
C ALA A 196 -12.56 -20.82 -3.59
N SER A 197 -12.05 -21.22 -4.75
CA SER A 197 -12.62 -20.88 -6.06
C SER A 197 -14.04 -21.42 -6.22
N THR A 198 -14.36 -22.56 -5.62
CA THR A 198 -15.71 -23.17 -5.70
C THR A 198 -16.79 -22.37 -4.98
N VAL A 199 -16.40 -21.50 -4.06
CA VAL A 199 -17.30 -20.64 -3.27
C VAL A 199 -17.27 -19.18 -3.71
N GLY A 200 -16.78 -18.89 -4.92
CA GLY A 200 -16.85 -17.57 -5.53
C GLY A 200 -15.66 -16.65 -5.28
N ILE A 201 -14.64 -17.08 -4.54
CA ILE A 201 -13.40 -16.33 -4.41
C ILE A 201 -12.63 -16.45 -5.73
N ARG A 202 -12.32 -15.31 -6.36
CA ARG A 202 -11.76 -15.28 -7.72
C ARG A 202 -10.32 -14.73 -7.77
N GLN A 203 -9.91 -14.00 -6.74
CA GLN A 203 -8.62 -13.32 -6.71
C GLN A 203 -7.80 -13.77 -5.51
N PHE A 204 -6.64 -14.35 -5.79
CA PHE A 204 -5.67 -14.86 -4.82
C PHE A 204 -4.36 -14.13 -5.06
N ILE A 205 -3.96 -13.26 -4.14
CA ILE A 205 -2.87 -12.31 -4.34
C ILE A 205 -1.86 -12.39 -3.20
N ILE A 206 -0.59 -12.52 -3.54
CA ILE A 206 0.51 -12.30 -2.63
C ILE A 206 1.02 -10.88 -2.87
N GLN A 207 0.95 -10.05 -1.85
CA GLN A 207 1.32 -8.66 -1.88
C GLN A 207 2.71 -8.49 -1.29
N THR A 208 3.71 -8.31 -2.16
CA THR A 208 5.12 -8.23 -1.75
C THR A 208 5.60 -6.78 -1.63
N HIS A 209 6.79 -6.62 -1.07
CA HIS A 209 7.44 -5.34 -0.87
C HIS A 209 8.94 -5.42 -1.22
N PHE A 210 9.26 -5.75 -2.47
CA PHE A 210 10.62 -5.56 -2.99
C PHE A 210 10.91 -4.08 -3.10
N GLN A 211 12.06 -3.66 -2.61
CA GLN A 211 12.47 -2.26 -2.55
C GLN A 211 13.64 -1.95 -3.49
N THR A 212 14.43 -2.94 -3.83
CA THR A 212 15.59 -2.81 -4.69
C THR A 212 15.76 -4.02 -5.61
N PRO A 213 16.29 -3.85 -6.83
CA PRO A 213 16.65 -4.97 -7.70
C PRO A 213 17.60 -5.99 -7.03
N LEU A 214 18.41 -5.54 -6.06
CA LEU A 214 19.37 -6.39 -5.36
C LEU A 214 18.73 -7.39 -4.40
N GLU A 215 17.46 -7.23 -4.04
CA GLU A 215 16.68 -8.23 -3.31
C GLU A 215 16.24 -9.40 -4.18
N VAL A 216 16.39 -9.29 -5.50
CA VAL A 216 16.04 -10.35 -6.43
C VAL A 216 17.25 -11.27 -6.61
N THR A 217 17.45 -12.13 -5.62
CA THR A 217 18.48 -13.17 -5.64
C THR A 217 17.96 -14.41 -6.38
N PRO A 218 18.82 -15.38 -6.75
CA PRO A 218 18.38 -16.66 -7.33
C PRO A 218 17.35 -17.39 -6.47
N GLU A 219 17.50 -17.33 -5.14
CA GLU A 219 16.55 -17.92 -4.19
C GLU A 219 15.21 -17.18 -4.19
N ALA A 220 15.25 -15.84 -4.32
CA ALA A 220 14.03 -15.04 -4.45
C ALA A 220 13.29 -15.36 -5.76
N GLU A 221 14.01 -15.50 -6.88
CA GLU A 221 13.44 -15.92 -8.16
C GLU A 221 12.80 -17.31 -8.07
N GLU A 222 13.47 -18.27 -7.42
CA GLU A 222 12.92 -19.61 -7.18
C GLU A 222 11.65 -19.54 -6.32
N GLY A 223 11.69 -18.80 -5.21
CA GLY A 223 10.53 -18.59 -4.35
C GLY A 223 9.34 -17.97 -5.10
N ILE A 224 9.58 -16.95 -5.92
CA ILE A 224 8.56 -16.33 -6.76
C ILE A 224 7.96 -17.34 -7.74
N ARG A 225 8.79 -18.12 -8.43
CA ARG A 225 8.32 -19.16 -9.36
C ARG A 225 7.44 -20.20 -8.67
N LYS A 226 7.82 -20.64 -7.47
CA LYS A 226 7.03 -21.53 -6.64
C LYS A 226 5.66 -20.92 -6.26
N LEU A 227 5.63 -19.69 -5.82
CA LEU A 227 4.36 -19.00 -5.49
C LEU A 227 3.44 -18.85 -6.70
N LEU A 228 4.00 -18.50 -7.87
CA LEU A 228 3.25 -18.43 -9.12
C LEU A 228 2.70 -19.81 -9.53
N SER A 229 3.45 -20.90 -9.29
CA SER A 229 3.01 -22.26 -9.59
C SER A 229 1.80 -22.71 -8.75
N ALA A 230 1.59 -22.11 -7.57
CA ALA A 230 0.36 -22.28 -6.79
C ALA A 230 -0.85 -21.56 -7.42
N GLY A 231 -0.65 -20.81 -8.51
CA GLY A 231 -1.68 -20.09 -9.23
C GLY A 231 -2.12 -18.79 -8.55
N TRP A 232 -1.31 -18.25 -7.65
CA TRP A 232 -1.52 -16.95 -7.05
C TRP A 232 -0.88 -15.85 -7.89
N LEU A 233 -1.53 -14.69 -7.94
CA LEU A 233 -0.93 -13.48 -8.49
C LEU A 233 0.03 -12.87 -7.48
N ILE A 234 1.10 -12.27 -7.96
CA ILE A 234 2.04 -11.54 -7.09
C ILE A 234 2.05 -10.08 -7.48
N THR A 235 1.83 -9.22 -6.49
CA THR A 235 1.89 -7.76 -6.66
C THR A 235 2.99 -7.19 -5.79
N ASN A 236 3.64 -6.14 -6.24
CA ASN A 236 4.64 -5.42 -5.46
C ASN A 236 4.16 -4.03 -5.07
N GLN A 237 4.38 -3.68 -3.81
CA GLN A 237 4.21 -2.34 -3.27
C GLN A 237 5.58 -1.77 -2.91
N LEU A 238 6.00 -0.74 -3.63
CA LEU A 238 7.24 -0.03 -3.32
C LEU A 238 6.96 1.05 -2.27
N VAL A 239 7.78 1.11 -1.23
CA VAL A 239 7.84 2.29 -0.36
C VAL A 239 8.93 3.22 -0.88
N TYR A 240 8.54 4.40 -1.29
CA TYR A 240 9.41 5.40 -1.91
C TYR A 240 10.23 6.12 -0.82
N ASN A 241 11.34 5.51 -0.44
CA ASN A 241 12.30 6.05 0.51
C ASN A 241 13.46 6.73 -0.21
N VAL A 242 14.42 7.29 0.55
CA VAL A 242 15.60 7.98 -0.02
C VAL A 242 16.36 7.09 -1.00
N ALA A 243 16.59 5.83 -0.65
CA ALA A 243 17.33 4.92 -1.52
C ALA A 243 16.56 4.60 -2.82
N ALA A 244 15.23 4.38 -2.71
CA ALA A 244 14.37 4.14 -3.87
C ALA A 244 14.14 5.40 -4.73
N SER A 245 14.41 6.58 -4.16
CA SER A 245 14.23 7.87 -4.84
C SER A 245 15.39 8.25 -5.77
N ARG A 246 16.47 7.46 -5.80
CA ARG A 246 17.57 7.68 -6.74
C ARG A 246 17.10 7.49 -8.18
N ARG A 247 17.67 8.28 -9.10
CA ARG A 247 17.29 8.24 -10.52
C ARG A 247 17.43 6.84 -11.11
N GLY A 248 16.42 6.42 -11.86
CA GLY A 248 16.37 5.13 -12.53
C GLY A 248 16.10 3.92 -11.63
N HIS A 249 16.10 4.08 -10.30
CA HIS A 249 15.93 2.96 -9.36
C HIS A 249 14.56 2.28 -9.53
N THR A 250 13.49 3.05 -9.52
CA THR A 250 12.13 2.51 -9.65
C THR A 250 11.90 1.87 -11.01
N ALA A 251 12.42 2.49 -12.09
CA ALA A 251 12.33 1.93 -13.42
C ALA A 251 13.07 0.59 -13.51
N ARG A 252 14.27 0.50 -12.95
CA ARG A 252 15.05 -0.75 -12.93
C ARG A 252 14.36 -1.83 -12.12
N LEU A 253 13.87 -1.49 -10.92
CA LEU A 253 13.14 -2.44 -10.08
C LEU A 253 11.93 -3.02 -10.82
N ARG A 254 11.14 -2.20 -11.46
CA ARG A 254 9.97 -2.64 -12.25
C ARG A 254 10.32 -3.57 -13.37
N GLN A 255 11.38 -3.24 -14.13
CA GLN A 255 11.86 -4.11 -15.21
C GLN A 255 12.23 -5.50 -14.70
N VAL A 256 12.92 -5.56 -13.56
CA VAL A 256 13.33 -6.83 -12.96
C VAL A 256 12.11 -7.60 -12.46
N LEU A 257 11.23 -6.96 -11.70
CA LEU A 257 10.04 -7.61 -11.14
C LEU A 257 9.07 -8.09 -12.22
N ASN A 258 8.85 -7.28 -13.27
CA ASN A 258 7.96 -7.66 -14.38
C ASN A 258 8.48 -8.90 -15.13
N LYS A 259 9.80 -9.05 -15.28
CA LYS A 259 10.40 -10.26 -15.87
C LYS A 259 10.08 -11.54 -15.07
N LEU A 260 9.88 -11.39 -13.77
CA LEU A 260 9.51 -12.49 -12.88
C LEU A 260 8.00 -12.75 -12.80
N GLY A 261 7.18 -11.98 -13.52
CA GLY A 261 5.72 -12.08 -13.46
C GLY A 261 5.10 -11.36 -12.26
N ILE A 262 5.83 -10.47 -11.60
CA ILE A 262 5.32 -9.65 -10.49
C ILE A 262 4.73 -8.36 -11.06
N ILE A 263 3.49 -8.07 -10.67
CA ILE A 263 2.79 -6.84 -11.05
C ILE A 263 3.20 -5.72 -10.10
N CYS A 264 3.82 -4.67 -10.61
CA CYS A 264 4.12 -3.47 -9.84
C CYS A 264 2.82 -2.69 -9.63
N TYR A 265 2.30 -2.71 -8.39
CA TYR A 265 0.95 -2.27 -8.08
C TYR A 265 0.90 -0.83 -7.54
N TYR A 266 1.57 -0.57 -6.41
CA TYR A 266 1.60 0.74 -5.79
C TYR A 266 3.01 1.20 -5.45
N THR A 267 3.19 2.53 -5.48
CA THR A 267 4.31 3.20 -4.86
C THR A 267 3.76 4.07 -3.72
N PHE A 268 4.23 3.84 -2.50
CA PHE A 268 3.85 4.61 -1.33
C PHE A 268 4.96 5.57 -0.93
N SER A 269 4.62 6.81 -0.59
CA SER A 269 5.55 7.70 0.09
C SER A 269 5.75 7.24 1.54
N VAL A 270 6.95 7.42 2.07
CA VAL A 270 7.22 7.24 3.50
C VAL A 270 6.41 8.27 4.28
N LYS A 271 5.83 7.86 5.40
CA LYS A 271 5.15 8.80 6.30
C LYS A 271 6.13 9.85 6.83
N GLY A 272 5.66 11.07 6.92
CA GLY A 272 6.46 12.23 7.34
C GLY A 272 6.62 12.36 8.85
N PHE A 273 6.68 11.25 9.61
CA PHE A 273 7.00 11.28 11.03
C PHE A 273 8.49 11.50 11.28
N GLU A 274 8.85 12.12 12.39
CA GLU A 274 10.25 12.36 12.73
C GLU A 274 11.07 11.05 12.81
N GLU A 275 10.45 9.96 13.26
CA GLU A 275 11.05 8.63 13.33
C GLU A 275 11.44 8.06 11.97
N ASN A 276 10.76 8.51 10.91
CA ASN A 276 11.06 8.12 9.55
C ASN A 276 12.03 9.08 8.85
N ASN A 277 12.55 10.07 9.55
CA ASN A 277 13.41 11.10 8.96
C ASN A 277 14.55 10.51 8.13
N ALA A 278 15.23 9.48 8.64
CA ALA A 278 16.36 8.85 7.96
C ALA A 278 16.00 8.31 6.55
N VAL A 279 14.78 7.80 6.38
CA VAL A 279 14.32 7.19 5.12
C VAL A 279 13.31 8.05 4.37
N PHE A 280 12.89 9.17 4.94
CA PHE A 280 11.89 10.06 4.35
C PHE A 280 12.42 10.75 3.09
N THR A 281 11.60 10.74 2.06
CA THR A 281 11.82 11.46 0.79
C THR A 281 10.77 12.56 0.66
N PRO A 282 11.17 13.81 0.39
CA PRO A 282 10.21 14.89 0.17
C PRO A 282 9.23 14.58 -0.95
N ASN A 283 7.96 14.96 -0.78
CA ASN A 283 6.92 14.68 -1.76
C ASN A 283 7.20 15.33 -3.12
N SER A 284 7.93 16.45 -3.15
CA SER A 284 8.40 17.08 -4.39
C SER A 284 9.27 16.16 -5.24
N ARG A 285 10.07 15.26 -4.61
CA ARG A 285 10.89 14.30 -5.36
C ARG A 285 10.01 13.26 -6.09
N SER A 286 8.94 12.81 -5.46
CA SER A 286 7.99 11.90 -6.11
C SER A 286 7.38 12.54 -7.35
N ILE A 287 7.02 13.82 -7.26
CA ILE A 287 6.46 14.57 -8.41
C ILE A 287 7.53 14.75 -9.50
N GLN A 288 8.76 15.10 -9.12
CA GLN A 288 9.88 15.20 -10.06
C GLN A 288 10.09 13.90 -10.83
N GLU A 289 10.14 12.75 -10.13
CA GLU A 289 10.28 11.45 -10.78
C GLU A 289 9.12 11.17 -11.73
N GLU A 290 7.92 11.42 -11.30
CA GLU A 290 6.74 11.20 -12.12
C GLU A 290 6.76 12.02 -13.41
N LYS A 291 7.16 13.26 -13.34
CA LYS A 291 7.16 14.18 -14.49
C LYS A 291 8.40 14.07 -15.37
N GLU A 292 9.58 13.84 -14.80
CA GLU A 292 10.84 13.88 -15.50
C GLU A 292 11.44 12.51 -15.81
N GLU A 293 11.50 11.61 -14.82
CA GLU A 293 12.25 10.36 -14.99
C GLU A 293 11.57 9.32 -15.85
N LYS A 294 10.26 9.31 -15.91
CA LYS A 294 9.54 8.36 -16.78
C LYS A 294 9.81 8.62 -18.25
N ALA A 295 10.23 9.82 -18.55
CA ALA A 295 10.67 10.23 -19.88
C ALA A 295 12.20 10.30 -19.99
N PHE A 296 12.95 9.88 -18.94
CA PHE A 296 14.41 9.99 -18.90
C PHE A 296 15.09 9.35 -20.13
N GLY A 297 16.03 10.08 -20.70
CA GLY A 297 16.74 9.68 -21.93
C GLY A 297 15.90 9.74 -23.21
N LYS A 298 14.62 10.12 -23.13
CA LYS A 298 13.74 10.29 -24.27
C LYS A 298 13.25 11.72 -24.46
N LEU A 299 13.24 12.49 -23.40
CA LEU A 299 12.83 13.89 -23.40
C LEU A 299 13.93 14.75 -22.80
N THR A 300 14.10 15.94 -23.38
CA THR A 300 14.89 17.00 -22.74
C THR A 300 14.13 17.60 -21.57
N LYS A 301 14.84 18.34 -20.68
CA LYS A 301 14.18 19.10 -19.60
C LYS A 301 13.15 20.10 -20.15
N GLU A 302 13.46 20.70 -21.30
CA GLU A 302 12.57 21.62 -22.00
C GLU A 302 11.30 20.93 -22.50
N ASP A 303 11.44 19.75 -23.12
CA ASP A 303 10.29 18.97 -23.59
C ASP A 303 9.38 18.54 -22.44
N ALA A 304 9.95 18.14 -21.32
CA ALA A 304 9.18 17.76 -20.13
C ALA A 304 8.41 18.97 -19.56
N HIS A 305 9.04 20.14 -19.52
CA HIS A 305 8.39 21.37 -19.12
C HIS A 305 7.28 21.75 -20.11
N ASN A 306 7.57 21.71 -21.41
CA ASN A 306 6.60 22.00 -22.45
C ASN A 306 5.38 21.08 -22.41
N LEU A 307 5.59 19.79 -22.14
CA LEU A 307 4.48 18.85 -21.94
C LEU A 307 3.59 19.27 -20.77
N SER A 308 4.17 19.66 -19.63
CA SER A 308 3.41 20.13 -18.47
C SER A 308 2.57 21.37 -18.82
N VAL A 309 3.16 22.34 -19.48
CA VAL A 309 2.45 23.58 -19.92
C VAL A 309 1.34 23.27 -20.93
N LEU A 310 1.59 22.37 -21.86
CA LEU A 310 0.60 21.94 -22.85
C LEU A 310 -0.60 21.27 -22.19
N LEU A 311 -0.33 20.42 -21.17
CA LEU A 311 -1.38 19.72 -20.43
C LEU A 311 -2.26 20.68 -19.61
N GLU A 312 -1.68 21.75 -19.08
CA GLU A 312 -2.44 22.78 -18.36
C GLU A 312 -3.39 23.61 -19.26
N ARG A 313 -3.10 23.68 -20.54
CA ARG A 313 -3.79 24.57 -21.51
C ARG A 313 -4.71 23.83 -22.46
N THR A 314 -4.73 22.53 -22.47
CA THR A 314 -5.53 21.76 -23.43
C THR A 314 -6.88 21.34 -22.90
N HIS A 315 -7.88 21.36 -23.77
CA HIS A 315 -9.21 20.77 -23.48
C HIS A 315 -9.26 19.25 -23.79
N ASP A 316 -8.26 18.71 -24.51
CA ASP A 316 -8.14 17.27 -24.80
C ASP A 316 -6.74 16.79 -24.46
N PRO A 317 -6.47 16.49 -23.18
CA PRO A 317 -5.17 16.01 -22.72
C PRO A 317 -4.76 14.69 -23.36
N ALA A 318 -5.71 13.78 -23.62
CA ALA A 318 -5.43 12.47 -24.21
C ALA A 318 -4.91 12.62 -25.65
N ALA A 319 -5.52 13.47 -26.45
CA ALA A 319 -5.02 13.76 -27.79
C ALA A 319 -3.69 14.51 -27.76
N CYS A 320 -3.51 15.41 -26.79
CA CYS A 320 -2.25 16.11 -26.60
C CYS A 320 -1.09 15.12 -26.28
N ILE A 321 -1.29 14.23 -25.33
CA ILE A 321 -0.30 13.19 -24.96
C ILE A 321 -0.01 12.29 -26.16
N ARG A 322 -1.02 11.84 -26.90
CA ARG A 322 -0.81 11.01 -28.11
C ARG A 322 0.01 11.71 -29.17
N ARG A 323 -0.27 13.00 -29.45
CA ARG A 323 0.53 13.80 -30.40
C ARG A 323 1.96 13.95 -29.92
N PHE A 324 2.14 14.29 -28.64
CA PHE A 324 3.44 14.48 -28.03
C PHE A 324 4.27 13.18 -28.07
N THR A 325 3.71 12.04 -27.64
CA THR A 325 4.41 10.75 -27.67
C THR A 325 4.79 10.34 -29.07
N LYS A 326 3.94 10.61 -30.07
CA LYS A 326 4.25 10.36 -31.49
C LYS A 326 5.38 11.25 -32.00
N ALA A 327 5.35 12.55 -31.67
CA ALA A 327 6.38 13.51 -32.08
C ALA A 327 7.77 13.15 -31.51
N HIS A 328 7.82 12.72 -30.24
CA HIS A 328 9.06 12.35 -29.55
C HIS A 328 9.40 10.84 -29.67
N ARG A 329 8.64 10.07 -30.47
CA ARG A 329 8.83 8.63 -30.66
C ARG A 329 8.89 7.84 -29.34
N LEU A 330 8.07 8.24 -28.36
CA LEU A 330 7.96 7.58 -27.09
C LEU A 330 7.05 6.35 -27.21
N PRO A 331 7.47 5.18 -26.75
CA PRO A 331 6.65 3.98 -26.84
C PRO A 331 5.40 4.05 -25.95
N PHE A 332 5.53 4.71 -24.82
CA PHE A 332 4.47 4.86 -23.84
C PHE A 332 4.84 5.94 -22.81
N LEU A 333 3.91 6.80 -22.48
CA LEU A 333 4.02 7.75 -21.37
C LEU A 333 3.04 7.30 -20.28
N ALA A 334 3.54 6.55 -19.31
CA ALA A 334 2.74 6.11 -18.17
C ALA A 334 3.01 6.99 -16.98
N THR A 335 1.95 7.43 -16.34
CA THR A 335 2.03 8.02 -15.00
C THR A 335 1.74 6.95 -13.97
N ASP A 336 2.63 6.79 -12.98
CA ASP A 336 2.33 5.96 -11.83
C ASP A 336 1.55 6.77 -10.80
N ARG A 337 0.56 6.13 -10.23
CA ARG A 337 -0.09 6.70 -9.06
C ARG A 337 0.85 6.56 -7.86
N ASN A 338 1.37 7.66 -7.39
CA ASN A 338 1.94 7.73 -6.05
C ASN A 338 0.78 7.87 -5.07
N VAL A 339 0.59 6.86 -4.24
CA VAL A 339 -0.38 6.91 -3.15
C VAL A 339 0.34 7.41 -1.93
N LEU A 340 0.06 8.65 -1.52
CA LEU A 340 0.52 9.18 -0.24
C LEU A 340 -0.26 8.47 0.86
N ASN A 341 0.45 7.69 1.66
CA ASN A 341 -0.14 7.02 2.80
C ASN A 341 -0.06 7.96 4.01
N LEU A 342 -1.10 8.76 4.18
CA LEU A 342 -1.21 9.68 5.30
C LEU A 342 -1.86 9.00 6.50
N PRO A 343 -1.48 9.37 7.73
CA PRO A 343 -2.19 8.96 8.93
C PRO A 343 -3.69 9.14 8.76
N ALA A 344 -4.47 8.15 9.19
CA ALA A 344 -5.93 8.11 9.17
C ALA A 344 -6.62 8.19 7.81
N ILE A 345 -5.93 8.46 6.70
CA ILE A 345 -6.63 8.79 5.46
C ILE A 345 -6.37 7.81 4.31
N GLY A 346 -5.25 7.11 4.26
CA GLY A 346 -4.98 5.99 3.32
C GLY A 346 -5.32 6.21 1.84
N LYS A 347 -5.37 7.47 1.35
CA LYS A 347 -5.79 7.82 0.00
C LYS A 347 -4.84 8.78 -0.67
N SER A 348 -4.85 8.76 -2.00
CA SER A 348 -4.21 9.80 -2.82
C SER A 348 -4.82 11.14 -2.47
N MET A 349 -3.99 12.07 -2.04
CA MET A 349 -4.41 13.43 -1.74
C MET A 349 -3.58 14.42 -2.52
N THR A 350 -4.22 15.49 -2.93
CA THR A 350 -3.51 16.64 -3.45
C THR A 350 -2.93 17.44 -2.30
N PHE A 351 -1.77 18.05 -2.47
CA PHE A 351 -1.21 18.90 -1.45
C PHE A 351 -0.75 20.24 -2.01
N LYS A 352 -0.71 21.23 -1.14
CA LYS A 352 -0.08 22.53 -1.39
C LYS A 352 0.89 22.84 -0.26
N MET A 353 2.02 23.44 -0.61
CA MET A 353 2.89 24.03 0.39
C MET A 353 2.24 25.30 0.94
N VAL A 354 2.08 25.36 2.24
CA VAL A 354 1.45 26.51 2.92
C VAL A 354 2.41 27.24 3.86
N GLY A 355 3.62 26.71 4.05
CA GLY A 355 4.65 27.33 4.87
C GLY A 355 5.95 26.54 4.90
N ILE A 356 6.95 27.13 5.54
CA ILE A 356 8.28 26.54 5.78
C ILE A 356 8.64 26.80 7.25
N THR A 357 9.14 25.77 7.94
CA THR A 357 9.65 25.94 9.31
C THR A 357 11.02 26.65 9.30
N PRO A 358 11.50 27.17 10.46
CA PRO A 358 12.84 27.74 10.54
C PRO A 358 13.97 26.80 10.11
N GLU A 359 13.77 25.48 10.23
CA GLU A 359 14.72 24.44 9.81
C GLU A 359 14.62 24.10 8.32
N GLY A 360 13.74 24.79 7.58
CA GLY A 360 13.54 24.58 6.15
C GLY A 360 12.66 23.38 5.80
N LYS A 361 11.92 22.84 6.77
CA LYS A 361 10.93 21.78 6.52
C LYS A 361 9.65 22.39 5.95
N ARG A 362 9.07 21.79 4.93
CA ARG A 362 7.84 22.29 4.32
C ARG A 362 6.63 21.87 5.15
N ILE A 363 5.64 22.77 5.20
CA ILE A 363 4.31 22.51 5.74
C ILE A 363 3.38 22.31 4.56
N LEU A 364 2.81 21.14 4.46
CA LEU A 364 1.92 20.73 3.36
C LEU A 364 0.48 20.64 3.85
N ARG A 365 -0.44 21.19 3.07
CA ARG A 365 -1.87 21.03 3.25
C ARG A 365 -2.36 20.01 2.23
N PHE A 366 -2.99 18.95 2.70
CA PHE A 366 -3.59 17.90 1.88
C PHE A 366 -5.10 18.03 1.88
N GLU A 367 -5.68 17.83 0.71
CA GLU A 367 -7.14 17.87 0.51
C GLU A 367 -7.62 16.51 0.01
N HIS A 368 -8.83 16.15 0.39
CA HIS A 368 -9.47 14.91 -0.08
C HIS A 368 -9.76 14.97 -1.57
N ASP A 369 -9.77 13.79 -2.17
CA ASP A 369 -10.31 13.60 -3.49
C ASP A 369 -11.85 13.62 -3.41
N GLY A 370 -12.44 14.77 -3.66
CA GLY A 370 -13.89 14.95 -3.65
C GLY A 370 -14.64 14.15 -4.72
N THR A 371 -13.92 13.52 -5.67
CA THR A 371 -14.52 12.66 -6.71
C THR A 371 -14.79 11.23 -6.24
N ARG A 372 -14.37 10.87 -5.03
CA ARG A 372 -14.54 9.54 -4.46
C ARG A 372 -15.38 9.59 -3.19
N ARG A 373 -16.24 8.60 -3.03
CA ARG A 373 -16.92 8.40 -1.75
C ARG A 373 -15.94 7.93 -0.70
N HIS A 374 -16.03 8.52 0.48
CA HIS A 374 -15.26 8.19 1.66
C HIS A 374 -16.20 7.75 2.78
N SER A 375 -15.65 7.25 3.88
CA SER A 375 -16.44 7.11 5.10
C SER A 375 -16.84 8.50 5.59
N PRO A 376 -17.98 8.65 6.28
CA PRO A 376 -18.42 9.93 6.83
C PRO A 376 -17.38 10.61 7.72
N ILE A 377 -16.58 9.82 8.42
CA ILE A 377 -15.51 10.34 9.28
C ILE A 377 -14.39 10.94 8.44
N ILE A 378 -13.94 10.25 7.38
CA ILE A 378 -12.92 10.76 6.48
C ILE A 378 -13.42 12.01 5.76
N ASP A 379 -14.68 12.03 5.34
CA ASP A 379 -15.28 13.19 4.70
C ASP A 379 -15.36 14.40 5.64
N SER A 380 -15.49 14.17 6.94
CA SER A 380 -15.57 15.22 7.97
C SER A 380 -14.23 15.80 8.41
N ILE A 381 -13.11 15.10 8.16
CA ILE A 381 -11.77 15.54 8.62
C ILE A 381 -11.33 16.85 7.92
N GLY A 382 -11.79 17.11 6.70
CA GLY A 382 -11.36 18.26 5.93
C GLY A 382 -9.90 18.21 5.48
N ALA A 383 -9.22 19.35 5.47
CA ALA A 383 -7.81 19.42 5.07
C ALA A 383 -6.87 18.95 6.20
N VAL A 384 -5.83 18.20 5.82
CA VAL A 384 -4.80 17.72 6.75
C VAL A 384 -3.51 18.47 6.52
N TYR A 385 -2.87 18.94 7.61
CA TYR A 385 -1.61 19.65 7.56
C TYR A 385 -0.50 18.74 8.08
N ILE A 386 0.58 18.66 7.31
CA ILE A 386 1.74 17.83 7.64
C ILE A 386 3.01 18.66 7.51
N VAL A 387 3.86 18.59 8.53
CA VAL A 387 5.23 19.09 8.44
C VAL A 387 6.09 17.95 7.94
N GLU A 388 6.79 18.15 6.81
CA GLU A 388 7.73 17.15 6.30
C GLU A 388 8.88 16.96 7.32
N SER A 389 9.24 15.72 7.61
CA SER A 389 10.28 15.42 8.63
C SER A 389 11.66 15.86 8.20
N LYS A 390 11.89 16.10 6.91
CA LYS A 390 13.18 16.47 6.34
C LYS A 390 13.01 17.61 5.33
N SER A 391 13.92 18.58 5.36
CA SER A 391 13.98 19.61 4.32
C SER A 391 14.54 19.05 3.01
N ILE A 392 14.23 19.72 1.88
CA ILE A 392 14.79 19.37 0.56
C ILE A 392 16.32 19.46 0.61
N ALA A 393 16.88 20.49 1.24
CA ALA A 393 18.33 20.63 1.35
C ALA A 393 18.99 19.49 2.14
N ALA A 394 18.36 19.03 3.22
CA ALA A 394 18.85 17.86 3.97
C ALA A 394 18.75 16.56 3.14
N TYR A 395 17.68 16.41 2.38
CA TYR A 395 17.52 15.29 1.47
C TYR A 395 18.60 15.27 0.38
N LEU A 396 18.88 16.41 -0.28
CA LEU A 396 19.92 16.51 -1.30
C LEU A 396 21.32 16.18 -0.73
N ARG A 397 21.63 16.67 0.48
CA ARG A 397 22.88 16.27 1.16
C ARG A 397 22.97 14.78 1.43
N GLN A 398 21.85 14.14 1.77
CA GLN A 398 21.81 12.69 1.95
C GLN A 398 22.06 11.95 0.64
N LEU A 399 21.45 12.38 -0.47
CA LEU A 399 21.74 11.82 -1.80
C LEU A 399 23.22 11.97 -2.16
N GLN A 400 23.81 13.14 -1.92
CA GLN A 400 25.24 13.38 -2.15
C GLN A 400 26.12 12.42 -1.35
N ALA A 401 25.78 12.18 -0.07
CA ALA A 401 26.47 11.20 0.75
C ALA A 401 26.33 9.75 0.25
N MET A 402 25.28 9.46 -0.52
CA MET A 402 25.05 8.18 -1.19
C MET A 402 25.74 8.09 -2.56
N GLY A 403 26.51 9.11 -2.96
CA GLY A 403 27.24 9.14 -4.23
C GLY A 403 26.44 9.65 -5.42
N GLU A 404 25.27 10.25 -5.20
CA GLU A 404 24.48 10.85 -6.26
C GLU A 404 24.97 12.27 -6.60
N ASP A 405 24.90 12.65 -7.86
CA ASP A 405 25.13 14.04 -8.28
C ASP A 405 23.87 14.86 -8.03
N THR A 406 23.94 15.78 -7.08
CA THR A 406 22.77 16.58 -6.68
C THR A 406 22.30 17.57 -7.76
N GLU A 407 23.15 17.91 -8.72
CA GLU A 407 22.74 18.74 -9.87
C GLU A 407 21.67 18.06 -10.72
N ASP A 408 21.70 16.74 -10.82
CA ASP A 408 20.68 15.97 -11.51
C ASP A 408 19.29 16.08 -10.86
N TYR A 409 19.24 16.48 -9.59
CA TYR A 409 18.02 16.63 -8.80
C TYR A 409 17.63 18.10 -8.61
N ALA A 410 18.36 19.06 -9.15
CA ALA A 410 18.17 20.49 -8.89
C ALA A 410 16.75 20.98 -9.21
N SER A 411 16.10 20.40 -10.21
CA SER A 411 14.71 20.74 -10.57
C SER A 411 13.68 20.39 -9.48
N ILE A 412 14.05 19.64 -8.43
CA ILE A 412 13.15 19.36 -7.29
C ILE A 412 12.55 20.63 -6.71
N TRP A 413 13.29 21.75 -6.78
CA TRP A 413 12.81 23.04 -6.30
C TRP A 413 11.61 23.59 -7.07
N ASN A 414 11.41 23.16 -8.32
CA ASN A 414 10.27 23.53 -9.14
C ASN A 414 8.96 22.87 -8.69
N TYR A 415 9.05 21.86 -7.83
CA TYR A 415 7.92 21.09 -7.33
C TYR A 415 7.63 21.33 -5.85
N THR A 416 8.19 22.40 -5.28
CA THR A 416 8.05 22.72 -3.86
C THR A 416 6.63 23.12 -3.48
N GLU A 417 5.88 23.71 -4.39
CA GLU A 417 4.50 24.15 -4.12
C GLU A 417 3.48 23.00 -4.06
N GLY A 418 3.89 21.79 -4.49
CA GLY A 418 3.00 20.65 -4.46
C GLY A 418 1.80 20.83 -5.35
N LYS A 419 2.01 20.93 -6.64
CA LYS A 419 0.93 20.73 -7.60
C LYS A 419 0.84 19.23 -7.85
N THR A 420 -0.23 18.63 -7.39
CA THR A 420 -0.63 17.33 -7.95
C THR A 420 -0.95 17.56 -9.42
N GLU A 421 -0.80 16.50 -10.22
CA GLU A 421 -1.35 16.53 -11.56
C GLU A 421 -2.79 17.04 -11.48
N PRO A 422 -3.15 18.07 -12.27
CA PRO A 422 -4.55 18.36 -12.44
C PRO A 422 -5.18 17.03 -12.83
N ARG A 423 -6.17 16.58 -12.11
CA ARG A 423 -6.98 15.45 -12.52
C ARG A 423 -7.73 15.91 -13.74
N PHE A 424 -7.10 15.70 -14.87
CA PHE A 424 -7.78 15.89 -16.10
C PHE A 424 -8.98 14.96 -16.11
N SER A 425 -10.06 15.43 -16.65
CA SER A 425 -11.17 14.63 -17.16
C SER A 425 -10.77 13.48 -18.11
N LEU A 426 -9.47 13.12 -18.15
CA LEU A 426 -8.95 11.89 -18.78
C LEU A 426 -9.65 10.63 -18.28
N TYR A 427 -10.30 10.73 -17.13
CA TYR A 427 -11.11 9.69 -16.52
C TYR A 427 -12.59 10.09 -16.44
N GLU A 428 -13.01 11.21 -17.00
CA GLU A 428 -14.38 11.27 -17.44
C GLU A 428 -14.53 10.12 -18.41
N TYR A 429 -15.22 9.08 -17.95
CA TYR A 429 -15.75 8.10 -18.86
C TYR A 429 -16.41 8.92 -19.98
N PRO A 430 -16.04 8.66 -21.25
CA PRO A 430 -16.77 9.32 -22.32
C PRO A 430 -18.25 9.16 -22.01
N ASP A 431 -19.00 10.23 -22.21
CA ASP A 431 -20.47 10.19 -22.17
C ASP A 431 -20.96 9.14 -23.15
N PHE A 432 -20.78 7.89 -22.75
CA PHE A 432 -21.55 6.84 -23.36
C PHE A 432 -22.95 7.02 -22.79
N PRO A 433 -23.96 7.07 -23.63
CA PRO A 433 -25.33 6.96 -23.15
C PRO A 433 -25.53 5.57 -22.58
N PHE A 434 -24.94 5.31 -21.40
CA PHE A 434 -25.22 4.13 -20.62
C PHE A 434 -26.63 4.32 -20.06
N GLN A 435 -27.59 3.75 -20.72
CA GLN A 435 -28.80 3.36 -20.04
C GLN A 435 -28.45 2.14 -19.18
N ILE A 436 -28.55 2.28 -17.87
CA ILE A 436 -28.50 1.15 -16.94
C ILE A 436 -29.69 0.25 -17.35
N THR A 437 -29.38 -0.85 -17.99
CA THR A 437 -30.36 -1.86 -18.36
C THR A 437 -30.36 -2.95 -17.30
N GLU A 438 -31.45 -3.74 -17.21
CA GLU A 438 -31.52 -4.91 -16.32
C GLU A 438 -30.31 -5.85 -16.46
N LYS A 439 -29.66 -5.89 -17.63
CA LYS A 439 -28.43 -6.67 -17.86
C LYS A 439 -27.21 -6.10 -17.19
N MET A 440 -27.21 -4.86 -16.75
CA MET A 440 -26.11 -4.22 -16.03
C MET A 440 -26.29 -4.25 -14.52
N SER A 441 -27.46 -4.64 -14.02
CA SER A 441 -27.71 -4.81 -12.59
C SER A 441 -26.78 -5.84 -11.95
N ASN A 442 -26.34 -6.85 -12.71
CA ASN A 442 -25.35 -7.84 -12.28
C ASN A 442 -23.95 -7.28 -12.02
N LEU A 443 -23.69 -6.02 -12.32
CA LEU A 443 -22.42 -5.36 -12.01
C LEU A 443 -22.41 -4.71 -10.63
N GLY A 444 -23.44 -4.92 -9.81
CA GLY A 444 -23.56 -4.27 -8.49
C GLY A 444 -23.83 -2.76 -8.59
N LEU A 445 -24.30 -2.32 -9.75
CA LEU A 445 -24.81 -0.97 -10.00
C LEU A 445 -26.33 -0.93 -9.81
N GLU A 446 -26.87 -1.83 -8.99
CA GLU A 446 -28.28 -1.81 -8.68
C GLU A 446 -28.65 -0.49 -8.03
N SER A 447 -29.46 0.16 -8.78
CA SER A 447 -30.41 1.21 -8.41
C SER A 447 -29.98 2.11 -7.25
N CYS A 448 -29.53 3.25 -7.62
CA CYS A 448 -29.85 4.43 -6.82
C CYS A 448 -31.36 4.67 -6.83
#